data_891d48e8eed1221e7c52b1f742412f98
#
_entry.id   891d48e8eed1221e7c52b1f742412f98
#
_cell.length_a   1.000
_cell.length_b   1.000
_cell.length_c   1.000
_cell.angle_alpha   90.00
_cell.angle_beta   90.00
_cell.angle_gamma   90.00
#
_symmetry.space_group_name_H-M   'P 1'
#
loop_
_entity.id
_entity.type
_entity.pdbx_description
1 polymer ?
#
loop_
_entity_poly.entity_id
_entity_poly.type
_entity_poly.pdbx_seq_one_letter_code
_entity_poly.pdbx_strand_id
1 'polypeptide(L)'
;YLIAHSRDVCLTRKKDLYFPKRFCEGLAMISHQNAAIIDTISAIPRQTILDCETPLIQLHALSSHLDIDLWMKRDDVAGPSFGGNKARQLEYYFGAACDKQADTILITGAIQSNFVRLAAACAVRFGMKAIVQLEERVAKSDPTYQQSGNVLLNHLLGADILYYPEGEDENGADDTLYAEAEKLRAQGRTPYVIPLSESKPPLGALGYIRGAAEITSQTTDPFDYVITGSGSGATHLGLAAGMKIYCPSARVIGSCVRRPKAAQASRLRHLTGSFNTLIGCPDFLSEDDIHLWDDALA
;
A
#
# COMPACT_ATOMS: atom_id res chain seq x y z
N TYR A 1 -8.82 6.30 -5.85
CA TYR A 1 -9.66 5.14 -6.21
C TYR A 1 -11.03 5.62 -6.62
N LEU A 2 -11.61 5.03 -7.66
CA LEU A 2 -12.93 5.33 -8.18
C LEU A 2 -13.89 4.20 -7.81
N ILE A 3 -15.13 4.49 -7.40
CA ILE A 3 -16.06 3.54 -6.79
C ILE A 3 -17.55 3.92 -7.05
N ALA A 4 -18.49 2.98 -7.16
CA ALA A 4 -19.92 3.17 -7.44
C ALA A 4 -20.90 2.30 -6.62
N HIS A 5 -22.17 2.72 -6.32
CA HIS A 5 -22.96 2.22 -5.20
C HIS A 5 -24.49 2.37 -5.03
N SER A 6 -25.14 1.91 -3.93
CA SER A 6 -26.50 2.11 -3.39
C SER A 6 -26.72 2.03 -1.81
N ARG A 7 -27.84 2.38 -1.07
CA ARG A 7 -27.98 2.99 0.29
C ARG A 7 -28.38 2.24 1.58
N ASP A 8 -27.97 2.67 2.79
CA ASP A 8 -28.45 3.05 4.16
C ASP A 8 -27.62 2.63 5.41
N VAL A 9 -27.37 3.50 6.41
CA VAL A 9 -26.33 3.40 7.49
C VAL A 9 -26.81 3.47 8.94
N CYS A 10 -26.07 2.84 9.90
CA CYS A 10 -26.11 3.05 11.36
C CYS A 10 -24.80 2.67 12.11
N LEU A 11 -24.48 3.24 13.28
CA LEU A 11 -23.16 3.18 13.97
C LEU A 11 -23.13 2.79 15.47
N THR A 12 -22.13 2.00 15.98
CA THR A 12 -21.73 1.87 17.42
C THR A 12 -20.24 1.51 17.63
N ARG A 13 -19.64 1.82 18.81
CA ARG A 13 -18.19 1.79 19.12
C ARG A 13 -17.73 0.63 19.99
N LYS A 14 -16.49 0.07 19.75
CA LYS A 14 -15.60 -0.54 20.74
C LYS A 14 -14.16 -0.05 20.54
N LYS A 15 -13.36 0.01 21.61
CA LYS A 15 -12.01 0.60 21.64
C LYS A 15 -11.04 -0.19 20.78
N ASP A 16 -10.11 0.53 20.12
CA ASP A 16 -8.93 0.12 19.34
C ASP A 16 -9.12 -0.38 17.92
N LEU A 17 -10.35 -0.72 17.51
CA LEU A 17 -10.75 -0.80 16.10
C LEU A 17 -12.04 0.00 15.99
N TYR A 18 -11.98 1.18 15.38
CA TYR A 18 -13.17 1.97 15.11
C TYR A 18 -13.93 1.32 13.96
N PHE A 19 -14.99 0.57 14.28
CA PHE A 19 -15.92 0.03 13.31
C PHE A 19 -17.27 0.74 13.45
N PRO A 20 -17.86 1.27 12.37
CA PRO A 20 -19.22 1.81 12.38
C PRO A 20 -20.26 0.75 12.77
N LYS A 21 -21.44 1.15 13.24
CA LYS A 21 -22.50 0.25 13.76
C LYS A 21 -23.01 -0.82 12.78
N ARG A 22 -23.06 -0.53 11.50
CA ARG A 22 -23.32 -1.52 10.44
C ARG A 22 -22.23 -2.58 10.33
N PHE A 23 -21.02 -2.26 10.77
CA PHE A 23 -19.99 -3.27 10.88
C PHE A 23 -20.39 -4.33 11.93
N CYS A 24 -21.11 -3.95 12.99
CA CYS A 24 -21.60 -4.93 13.99
C CYS A 24 -22.79 -5.75 13.46
N GLU A 25 -23.64 -5.19 12.63
CA GLU A 25 -24.72 -5.91 11.93
C GLU A 25 -24.18 -6.69 10.73
N GLY A 26 -23.21 -6.17 10.00
CA GLY A 26 -22.47 -6.85 8.93
C GLY A 26 -21.47 -7.90 9.42
N LEU A 27 -20.92 -7.79 10.64
CA LEU A 27 -20.09 -8.82 11.28
C LEU A 27 -20.89 -10.13 11.50
N ALA A 28 -22.19 -10.07 11.65
CA ALA A 28 -23.05 -11.27 11.67
C ALA A 28 -23.09 -11.99 10.30
N MET A 29 -22.64 -11.37 9.23
CA MET A 29 -22.56 -11.91 7.87
C MET A 29 -21.11 -12.23 7.43
N ILE A 30 -20.07 -11.86 8.20
CA ILE A 30 -18.68 -12.21 7.90
C ILE A 30 -18.48 -13.71 8.16
N SER A 31 -17.99 -14.44 7.17
CA SER A 31 -17.70 -15.87 7.31
C SER A 31 -16.65 -16.11 8.41
N HIS A 32 -16.69 -17.31 9.03
CA HIS A 32 -15.66 -17.69 10.02
C HIS A 32 -14.23 -17.54 9.48
N GLN A 33 -14.02 -17.83 8.20
CA GLN A 33 -12.73 -17.65 7.51
C GLN A 33 -12.31 -16.18 7.47
N ASN A 34 -13.22 -15.28 7.09
CA ASN A 34 -12.92 -13.83 7.04
C ASN A 34 -12.65 -13.27 8.44
N ALA A 35 -13.36 -13.72 9.46
CA ALA A 35 -13.10 -13.34 10.85
C ALA A 35 -11.68 -13.77 11.29
N ALA A 36 -11.27 -15.00 11.01
CA ALA A 36 -9.94 -15.50 11.33
C ALA A 36 -8.82 -14.71 10.61
N ILE A 37 -9.04 -14.30 9.36
CA ILE A 37 -8.13 -13.43 8.62
C ILE A 37 -8.01 -12.06 9.30
N ILE A 38 -9.13 -11.45 9.69
CA ILE A 38 -9.16 -10.15 10.38
C ILE A 38 -8.41 -10.23 11.71
N ASP A 39 -8.61 -11.31 12.50
CA ASP A 39 -7.90 -11.54 13.75
C ASP A 39 -6.38 -11.68 13.51
N THR A 40 -5.98 -12.45 12.49
CA THR A 40 -4.56 -12.59 12.09
C THR A 40 -3.94 -11.24 11.76
N ILE A 41 -4.60 -10.43 10.93
CA ILE A 41 -4.11 -9.10 10.52
C ILE A 41 -4.04 -8.15 11.73
N SER A 42 -5.00 -8.24 12.64
CA SER A 42 -5.07 -7.40 13.85
C SER A 42 -3.95 -7.69 14.84
N ALA A 43 -3.38 -8.90 14.81
CA ALA A 43 -2.23 -9.29 15.60
C ALA A 43 -0.88 -8.80 15.02
N ILE A 44 -0.85 -8.39 13.75
CA ILE A 44 0.38 -7.91 13.11
C ILE A 44 0.68 -6.47 13.57
N PRO A 45 1.91 -6.18 14.04
CA PRO A 45 2.28 -4.85 14.47
C PRO A 45 2.01 -3.76 13.42
N ARG A 46 1.38 -2.66 13.83
CA ARG A 46 1.06 -1.52 12.98
C ARG A 46 1.31 -0.19 13.72
N GLN A 47 1.88 0.78 13.04
CA GLN A 47 1.98 2.17 13.51
C GLN A 47 0.95 3.04 12.80
N THR A 48 0.29 3.92 13.53
CA THR A 48 -0.65 4.87 12.93
C THR A 48 0.11 6.00 12.24
N ILE A 49 0.01 6.04 10.92
CA ILE A 49 0.54 7.11 10.07
C ILE A 49 -0.60 8.02 9.62
N LEU A 50 -1.76 7.44 9.32
CA LEU A 50 -2.99 8.17 9.01
C LEU A 50 -3.73 8.51 10.31
N ASP A 51 -3.85 9.79 10.59
CA ASP A 51 -4.48 10.27 11.83
C ASP A 51 -6.02 10.23 11.76
N CYS A 52 -6.59 10.08 10.55
CA CYS A 52 -8.03 9.93 10.31
C CYS A 52 -8.30 9.14 9.02
N GLU A 53 -9.54 8.75 8.83
CA GLU A 53 -10.01 8.18 7.57
C GLU A 53 -9.92 9.22 6.44
N THR A 54 -9.51 8.78 5.24
CA THR A 54 -9.47 9.66 4.08
C THR A 54 -10.88 9.85 3.49
N PRO A 55 -11.17 11.03 2.91
CA PRO A 55 -12.50 11.27 2.33
C PRO A 55 -12.81 10.32 1.16
N LEU A 56 -14.06 9.90 1.09
CA LEU A 56 -14.66 9.29 -0.09
C LEU A 56 -15.61 10.32 -0.71
N ILE A 57 -15.32 10.82 -1.90
CA ILE A 57 -16.06 11.90 -2.54
C ILE A 57 -16.67 11.47 -3.87
N GLN A 58 -17.90 11.92 -4.13
CA GLN A 58 -18.53 11.72 -5.43
C GLN A 58 -18.00 12.72 -6.46
N LEU A 59 -17.69 12.24 -7.66
CA LEU A 59 -17.20 13.05 -8.77
C LEU A 59 -18.37 13.46 -9.70
N HIS A 60 -19.26 14.34 -9.24
CA HIS A 60 -20.53 14.65 -9.89
C HIS A 60 -20.41 15.00 -11.38
N ALA A 61 -19.46 15.89 -11.77
CA ALA A 61 -19.28 16.27 -13.17
C ALA A 61 -18.86 15.11 -14.06
N LEU A 62 -17.93 14.27 -13.57
CA LEU A 62 -17.45 13.10 -14.31
C LEU A 62 -18.49 11.98 -14.32
N SER A 63 -19.22 11.78 -13.24
CA SER A 63 -20.35 10.86 -13.16
C SER A 63 -21.41 11.19 -14.23
N SER A 64 -21.80 12.47 -14.32
CA SER A 64 -22.76 12.93 -15.32
C SER A 64 -22.25 12.80 -16.76
N HIS A 65 -20.94 13.01 -16.97
CA HIS A 65 -20.34 12.88 -18.31
C HIS A 65 -20.26 11.44 -18.80
N LEU A 66 -20.00 10.50 -17.89
CA LEU A 66 -19.81 9.09 -18.19
C LEU A 66 -21.09 8.24 -18.01
N ASP A 67 -22.15 8.85 -17.49
CA ASP A 67 -23.41 8.18 -17.14
C ASP A 67 -23.20 6.99 -16.19
N ILE A 68 -22.33 7.19 -15.18
CA ILE A 68 -22.04 6.22 -14.13
C ILE A 68 -21.95 6.94 -12.78
N ASP A 69 -22.18 6.25 -11.67
CA ASP A 69 -21.97 6.81 -10.34
C ASP A 69 -20.53 6.59 -9.90
N LEU A 70 -19.72 7.65 -9.98
CA LEU A 70 -18.27 7.62 -9.82
C LEU A 70 -17.82 8.33 -8.54
N TRP A 71 -17.02 7.61 -7.74
CA TRP A 71 -16.48 8.09 -6.46
C TRP A 71 -14.96 8.02 -6.44
N MET A 72 -14.34 8.85 -5.64
CA MET A 72 -12.88 8.88 -5.44
C MET A 72 -12.53 8.77 -3.95
N LYS A 73 -11.76 7.75 -3.60
CA LYS A 73 -11.08 7.66 -2.31
C LYS A 73 -9.83 8.52 -2.33
N ARG A 74 -9.78 9.54 -1.46
CA ARG A 74 -8.79 10.62 -1.46
C ARG A 74 -7.56 10.28 -0.62
N ASP A 75 -6.89 9.16 -0.89
CA ASP A 75 -5.62 8.82 -0.24
C ASP A 75 -4.47 9.78 -0.61
N ASP A 76 -4.64 10.60 -1.63
CA ASP A 76 -3.71 11.66 -2.02
C ASP A 76 -3.53 12.74 -0.95
N VAL A 77 -4.53 12.96 -0.08
CA VAL A 77 -4.48 13.94 1.00
C VAL A 77 -4.07 13.34 2.36
N ALA A 78 -3.62 12.08 2.38
CA ALA A 78 -3.39 11.30 3.59
C ALA A 78 -1.91 11.14 3.95
N GLY A 79 -1.56 11.38 5.21
CA GLY A 79 -0.22 11.14 5.75
C GLY A 79 0.76 12.32 5.61
N PRO A 80 1.97 12.18 6.17
CA PRO A 80 2.99 13.23 6.14
C PRO A 80 3.55 13.44 4.72
N SER A 81 4.21 14.57 4.51
CA SER A 81 4.98 14.87 3.29
C SER A 81 4.17 14.61 2.01
N PHE A 82 3.07 15.34 1.82
CA PHE A 82 2.15 15.27 0.67
C PHE A 82 1.38 13.95 0.52
N GLY A 83 1.36 13.08 1.51
CA GLY A 83 0.48 11.93 1.55
C GLY A 83 0.67 10.89 0.43
N GLY A 84 -0.38 10.19 0.14
CA GLY A 84 -0.48 9.20 -0.92
C GLY A 84 -0.74 7.79 -0.42
N ASN A 85 -1.06 6.91 -1.37
CA ASN A 85 -1.40 5.51 -1.11
C ASN A 85 -0.34 4.73 -0.30
N LYS A 86 0.89 5.20 -0.28
CA LYS A 86 1.98 4.53 0.43
C LYS A 86 1.89 4.68 1.96
N ALA A 87 1.15 5.67 2.47
CA ALA A 87 0.94 5.83 3.91
C ALA A 87 0.34 4.56 4.54
N ARG A 88 -0.72 4.00 3.94
CA ARG A 88 -1.35 2.76 4.42
C ARG A 88 -0.39 1.56 4.41
N GLN A 89 0.46 1.48 3.39
CA GLN A 89 1.45 0.41 3.30
C GLN A 89 2.52 0.55 4.39
N LEU A 90 3.00 1.77 4.61
CA LEU A 90 4.04 2.07 5.59
C LEU A 90 3.59 1.85 7.03
N GLU A 91 2.30 1.94 7.35
CA GLU A 91 1.80 1.64 8.68
C GLU A 91 2.25 0.28 9.19
N TYR A 92 2.24 -0.75 8.35
CA TYR A 92 2.66 -2.10 8.73
C TYR A 92 4.18 -2.28 8.69
N TYR A 93 4.88 -1.65 7.74
CA TYR A 93 6.34 -1.68 7.73
C TYR A 93 6.93 -0.97 8.95
N PHE A 94 6.39 0.18 9.34
CA PHE A 94 6.80 0.87 10.55
C PHE A 94 6.33 0.15 11.82
N GLY A 95 5.21 -0.56 11.76
CA GLY A 95 4.81 -1.48 12.81
C GLY A 95 5.89 -2.53 13.09
N ALA A 96 6.31 -3.23 12.04
CA ALA A 96 7.36 -4.24 12.13
C ALA A 96 8.73 -3.67 12.50
N ALA A 97 9.06 -2.45 12.06
CA ALA A 97 10.30 -1.77 12.43
C ALA A 97 10.31 -1.39 13.92
N CYS A 98 9.23 -0.82 14.44
CA CYS A 98 9.10 -0.47 15.86
C CYS A 98 9.11 -1.70 16.75
N ASP A 99 8.45 -2.78 16.38
CA ASP A 99 8.46 -4.07 17.11
C ASP A 99 9.88 -4.62 17.24
N LYS A 100 10.71 -4.44 16.21
CA LYS A 100 12.14 -4.79 16.21
C LYS A 100 13.05 -3.73 16.84
N GLN A 101 12.49 -2.67 17.41
CA GLN A 101 13.23 -1.54 17.98
C GLN A 101 14.25 -0.94 16.98
N ALA A 102 13.86 -0.85 15.70
CA ALA A 102 14.72 -0.32 14.67
C ALA A 102 15.04 1.17 14.90
N ASP A 103 16.28 1.54 14.67
CA ASP A 103 16.77 2.93 14.71
C ASP A 103 17.03 3.53 13.34
N THR A 104 17.02 2.69 12.31
CA THR A 104 17.30 3.07 10.92
C THR A 104 16.39 2.31 9.96
N ILE A 105 15.75 3.05 9.05
CA ILE A 105 14.97 2.50 7.94
C ILE A 105 15.82 2.52 6.66
N LEU A 106 15.87 1.41 5.96
CA LEU A 106 16.43 1.32 4.61
C LEU A 106 15.31 1.00 3.63
N ILE A 107 15.25 1.70 2.51
CA ILE A 107 14.21 1.54 1.49
C ILE A 107 14.75 1.84 0.10
N THR A 108 14.24 1.15 -0.92
CA THR A 108 14.58 1.39 -2.32
C THR A 108 13.38 1.83 -3.16
N GLY A 109 13.64 2.50 -4.27
CA GLY A 109 12.66 2.85 -5.29
C GLY A 109 13.21 3.82 -6.34
N ALA A 110 12.42 4.10 -7.37
CA ALA A 110 12.80 5.03 -8.42
C ALA A 110 13.23 6.41 -7.87
N ILE A 111 14.03 7.17 -8.61
CA ILE A 111 14.54 8.51 -8.23
C ILE A 111 13.41 9.41 -7.69
N GLN A 112 12.26 9.47 -8.36
CA GLN A 112 11.09 10.25 -7.92
C GLN A 112 10.02 9.42 -7.18
N SER A 113 10.45 8.41 -6.39
CA SER A 113 9.53 7.51 -5.69
C SER A 113 8.78 8.21 -4.55
N ASN A 114 7.45 8.19 -4.61
CA ASN A 114 6.59 8.60 -3.50
C ASN A 114 6.70 7.66 -2.28
N PHE A 115 7.04 6.38 -2.50
CA PHE A 115 7.21 5.41 -1.42
C PHE A 115 8.45 5.72 -0.59
N VAL A 116 9.56 5.99 -1.25
CA VAL A 116 10.85 6.37 -0.62
C VAL A 116 10.70 7.67 0.17
N ARG A 117 10.18 8.74 -0.47
CA ARG A 117 9.95 10.03 0.19
C ARG A 117 9.07 9.91 1.45
N LEU A 118 7.98 9.17 1.35
CA LEU A 118 7.06 9.03 2.47
C LEU A 118 7.66 8.16 3.59
N ALA A 119 8.46 7.15 3.25
CA ALA A 119 9.21 6.37 4.25
C ALA A 119 10.24 7.23 4.99
N ALA A 120 10.96 8.11 4.29
CA ALA A 120 11.87 9.07 4.92
C ALA A 120 11.12 10.00 5.90
N ALA A 121 9.95 10.54 5.50
CA ALA A 121 9.13 11.37 6.38
C ALA A 121 8.60 10.61 7.61
N CYS A 122 8.21 9.35 7.43
CA CYS A 122 7.80 8.50 8.55
C CYS A 122 8.98 8.16 9.47
N ALA A 123 10.18 7.92 8.93
CA ALA A 123 11.37 7.69 9.75
C ALA A 123 11.62 8.89 10.69
N VAL A 124 11.56 10.12 10.19
CA VAL A 124 11.65 11.34 11.03
C VAL A 124 10.56 11.35 12.10
N ARG A 125 9.30 11.06 11.73
CA ARG A 125 8.16 11.04 12.69
C ARG A 125 8.36 10.04 13.82
N PHE A 126 9.00 8.90 13.56
CA PHE A 126 9.26 7.85 14.55
C PHE A 126 10.65 7.91 15.16
N GLY A 127 11.42 8.99 14.95
CA GLY A 127 12.76 9.18 15.52
C GLY A 127 13.82 8.24 14.97
N MET A 128 13.62 7.70 13.78
CA MET A 128 14.55 6.81 13.08
C MET A 128 15.35 7.56 12.02
N LYS A 129 16.56 7.10 11.70
CA LYS A 129 17.27 7.52 10.49
C LYS A 129 16.66 6.88 9.25
N ALA A 130 16.81 7.54 8.10
CA ALA A 130 16.44 7.00 6.81
C ALA A 130 17.66 6.89 5.91
N ILE A 131 17.87 5.72 5.32
CA ILE A 131 18.77 5.48 4.19
C ILE A 131 17.90 5.12 3.00
N VAL A 132 17.94 5.94 1.97
CA VAL A 132 17.10 5.76 0.78
C VAL A 132 17.95 5.43 -0.43
N GLN A 133 17.66 4.33 -1.08
CA GLN A 133 18.31 3.92 -2.32
C GLN A 133 17.44 4.31 -3.51
N LEU A 134 18.00 5.11 -4.42
CA LEU A 134 17.31 5.62 -5.60
C LEU A 134 17.76 4.83 -6.84
N GLU A 135 16.81 4.18 -7.49
CA GLU A 135 17.02 3.33 -8.67
C GLU A 135 16.84 4.14 -9.97
N GLU A 136 17.74 3.97 -10.92
CA GLU A 136 17.68 4.62 -12.24
C GLU A 136 16.71 3.89 -13.18
N ARG A 137 15.42 4.04 -12.96
CA ARG A 137 14.34 3.41 -13.75
C ARG A 137 13.96 4.14 -15.03
N VAL A 138 14.31 5.40 -15.12
CA VAL A 138 13.99 6.26 -16.27
C VAL A 138 15.28 6.90 -16.75
N ALA A 139 15.59 6.72 -18.03
CA ALA A 139 16.78 7.30 -18.65
C ALA A 139 16.65 8.83 -18.79
N LYS A 140 16.65 9.54 -17.66
CA LYS A 140 16.63 11.00 -17.56
C LYS A 140 17.85 11.48 -16.78
N SER A 141 18.77 12.13 -17.50
CA SER A 141 19.96 12.79 -16.94
C SER A 141 19.74 14.27 -16.61
N ASP A 142 18.52 14.79 -16.78
CA ASP A 142 18.18 16.19 -16.50
C ASP A 142 18.34 16.48 -14.99
N PRO A 143 19.14 17.54 -14.63
CA PRO A 143 19.39 17.88 -13.23
C PRO A 143 18.12 18.17 -12.42
N THR A 144 17.07 18.72 -13.06
CA THR A 144 15.78 18.97 -12.39
C THR A 144 15.16 17.67 -11.93
N TYR A 145 15.16 16.62 -12.78
CA TYR A 145 14.64 15.30 -12.41
C TYR A 145 15.46 14.65 -11.27
N GLN A 146 16.79 14.84 -11.27
CA GLN A 146 17.68 14.19 -10.32
C GLN A 146 17.82 14.95 -8.99
N GLN A 147 17.47 16.24 -8.92
CA GLN A 147 17.75 17.10 -7.76
C GLN A 147 16.51 17.78 -7.17
N SER A 148 15.37 17.76 -7.86
CA SER A 148 14.12 18.39 -7.40
C SER A 148 13.09 17.35 -6.94
N GLY A 149 11.89 17.79 -6.63
CA GLY A 149 10.76 16.93 -6.27
C GLY A 149 11.03 16.04 -5.07
N ASN A 150 10.82 14.74 -5.20
CA ASN A 150 11.00 13.80 -4.10
C ASN A 150 12.47 13.65 -3.66
N VAL A 151 13.44 13.86 -4.57
CA VAL A 151 14.86 13.84 -4.20
C VAL A 151 15.20 14.99 -3.26
N LEU A 152 14.77 16.22 -3.60
CA LEU A 152 14.93 17.38 -2.72
C LEU A 152 14.27 17.15 -1.36
N LEU A 153 13.07 16.57 -1.34
CA LEU A 153 12.38 16.28 -0.10
C LEU A 153 13.12 15.25 0.75
N ASN A 154 13.70 14.21 0.16
CA ASN A 154 14.55 13.26 0.88
C ASN A 154 15.74 13.95 1.56
N HIS A 155 16.43 14.89 0.87
CA HIS A 155 17.50 15.69 1.46
C HIS A 155 16.99 16.58 2.61
N LEU A 156 15.86 17.28 2.42
CA LEU A 156 15.27 18.12 3.47
C LEU A 156 14.82 17.33 4.70
N LEU A 157 14.43 16.06 4.52
CA LEU A 157 14.09 15.12 5.58
C LEU A 157 15.34 14.50 6.26
N GLY A 158 16.55 14.85 5.82
CA GLY A 158 17.79 14.35 6.39
C GLY A 158 18.09 12.88 6.07
N ALA A 159 17.56 12.36 4.98
CA ALA A 159 17.86 11.00 4.55
C ALA A 159 19.25 10.90 3.91
N ASP A 160 19.98 9.83 4.22
CA ASP A 160 21.19 9.43 3.50
C ASP A 160 20.78 8.79 2.17
N ILE A 161 21.30 9.29 1.05
CA ILE A 161 20.91 8.84 -0.30
C ILE A 161 22.00 7.94 -0.90
N LEU A 162 21.59 6.75 -1.31
CA LEU A 162 22.36 5.82 -2.14
C LEU A 162 21.76 5.77 -3.55
N TYR A 163 22.57 5.43 -4.55
CA TYR A 163 22.12 5.24 -5.92
C TYR A 163 22.32 3.79 -6.37
N TYR A 164 21.35 3.26 -7.09
CA TYR A 164 21.39 1.94 -7.68
C TYR A 164 21.13 2.04 -9.20
N PRO A 165 22.06 1.62 -10.05
CA PRO A 165 22.00 1.89 -11.49
C PRO A 165 20.99 1.03 -12.25
N GLU A 166 20.64 -0.17 -11.71
CA GLU A 166 19.81 -1.16 -12.41
C GLU A 166 18.32 -1.03 -12.03
N GLY A 167 17.60 -0.16 -12.73
CA GLY A 167 16.22 0.24 -12.38
C GLY A 167 15.15 -0.85 -12.42
N GLU A 168 15.40 -2.00 -13.08
CA GLU A 168 14.46 -3.12 -13.16
C GLU A 168 14.88 -4.33 -12.28
N ASP A 169 16.08 -4.31 -11.71
CA ASP A 169 16.59 -5.35 -10.82
C ASP A 169 16.18 -5.10 -9.35
N GLU A 170 14.94 -5.37 -9.04
CA GLU A 170 14.42 -5.20 -7.66
C GLU A 170 15.07 -6.14 -6.65
N ASN A 171 15.53 -7.34 -7.07
CA ASN A 171 16.22 -8.27 -6.17
C ASN A 171 17.62 -7.76 -5.81
N GLY A 172 18.44 -7.37 -6.80
CA GLY A 172 19.75 -6.79 -6.54
C GLY A 172 19.67 -5.47 -5.76
N ALA A 173 18.63 -4.66 -5.99
CA ALA A 173 18.39 -3.46 -5.19
C ALA A 173 18.10 -3.79 -3.72
N ASP A 174 17.26 -4.79 -3.44
CA ASP A 174 17.03 -5.28 -2.08
C ASP A 174 18.29 -5.89 -1.47
N ASP A 175 19.06 -6.68 -2.21
CA ASP A 175 20.31 -7.32 -1.73
C ASP A 175 21.36 -6.27 -1.32
N THR A 176 21.49 -5.18 -2.08
CA THR A 176 22.38 -4.06 -1.68
C THR A 176 21.93 -3.37 -0.40
N LEU A 177 20.62 -3.21 -0.19
CA LEU A 177 20.09 -2.69 1.08
C LEU A 177 20.33 -3.64 2.25
N TYR A 178 20.16 -4.95 2.05
CA TYR A 178 20.48 -5.93 3.10
C TYR A 178 21.98 -5.93 3.42
N ALA A 179 22.87 -5.81 2.43
CA ALA A 179 24.29 -5.68 2.66
C ALA A 179 24.65 -4.40 3.45
N GLU A 180 23.99 -3.28 3.17
CA GLU A 180 24.16 -2.05 3.94
C GLU A 180 23.63 -2.19 5.38
N ALA A 181 22.50 -2.88 5.55
CA ALA A 181 21.97 -3.20 6.85
C ALA A 181 22.95 -4.03 7.70
N GLU A 182 23.67 -5.00 7.10
CA GLU A 182 24.71 -5.77 7.82
C GLU A 182 25.88 -4.88 8.28
N LYS A 183 26.31 -3.91 7.47
CA LYS A 183 27.34 -2.95 7.88
C LYS A 183 26.89 -2.11 9.09
N LEU A 184 25.63 -1.68 9.08
CA LEU A 184 25.06 -0.94 10.19
C LEU A 184 24.95 -1.79 11.46
N ARG A 185 24.57 -3.07 11.36
CA ARG A 185 24.56 -4.02 12.48
C ARG A 185 25.94 -4.21 13.09
N ALA A 186 26.97 -4.31 12.25
CA ALA A 186 28.36 -4.38 12.72
C ALA A 186 28.81 -3.11 13.49
N GLN A 187 28.12 -1.97 13.29
CA GLN A 187 28.33 -0.73 14.01
C GLN A 187 27.42 -0.59 15.25
N GLY A 188 26.69 -1.64 15.64
CA GLY A 188 25.77 -1.63 16.78
C GLY A 188 24.43 -0.96 16.53
N ARG A 189 24.03 -0.73 15.25
CA ARG A 189 22.73 -0.17 14.86
C ARG A 189 21.68 -1.28 14.70
N THR A 190 20.43 -0.90 14.72
CA THR A 190 19.27 -1.80 14.51
C THR A 190 18.51 -1.40 13.22
N PRO A 191 19.04 -1.74 12.04
CA PRO A 191 18.40 -1.38 10.76
C PRO A 191 17.20 -2.27 10.45
N TYR A 192 16.18 -1.69 9.82
CA TYR A 192 15.05 -2.38 9.22
C TYR A 192 14.97 -2.07 7.73
N VAL A 193 14.99 -3.11 6.89
CA VAL A 193 14.85 -2.98 5.43
C VAL A 193 13.39 -3.13 5.05
N ILE A 194 12.86 -2.15 4.31
CA ILE A 194 11.56 -2.23 3.65
C ILE A 194 11.80 -2.73 2.22
N PRO A 195 11.51 -4.00 1.92
CA PRO A 195 11.82 -4.61 0.63
C PRO A 195 10.82 -4.17 -0.44
N LEU A 196 11.25 -4.20 -1.70
CA LEU A 196 10.43 -3.91 -2.87
C LEU A 196 10.20 -5.12 -3.77
N SER A 197 11.12 -6.10 -3.75
CA SER A 197 11.05 -7.28 -4.61
C SER A 197 9.87 -8.19 -4.27
N GLU A 198 9.39 -8.93 -5.26
CA GLU A 198 8.31 -9.91 -5.09
C GLU A 198 8.73 -11.16 -4.31
N SER A 199 10.03 -11.34 -4.06
CA SER A 199 10.57 -12.43 -3.24
C SER A 199 10.23 -12.30 -1.75
N LYS A 200 9.75 -11.15 -1.30
CA LYS A 200 9.39 -10.88 0.10
C LYS A 200 7.87 -10.74 0.27
N PRO A 201 7.32 -11.15 1.42
CA PRO A 201 5.89 -10.98 1.70
C PRO A 201 5.47 -9.51 1.59
N PRO A 202 4.36 -9.20 0.89
CA PRO A 202 3.91 -7.83 0.67
C PRO A 202 3.19 -7.27 1.92
N LEU A 203 3.92 -7.06 3.01
CA LEU A 203 3.40 -6.60 4.31
C LEU A 203 2.53 -5.33 4.17
N GLY A 204 2.93 -4.41 3.28
CA GLY A 204 2.17 -3.18 3.02
C GLY A 204 0.77 -3.42 2.40
N ALA A 205 0.49 -4.60 1.84
CA ALA A 205 -0.83 -4.91 1.30
C ALA A 205 -1.91 -4.93 2.41
N LEU A 206 -1.54 -5.28 3.64
CA LEU A 206 -2.45 -5.28 4.80
C LEU A 206 -3.07 -3.91 5.05
N GLY A 207 -2.36 -2.82 4.78
CA GLY A 207 -2.89 -1.47 4.86
C GLY A 207 -4.08 -1.21 3.93
N TYR A 208 -4.18 -1.96 2.84
CA TYR A 208 -5.28 -1.86 1.90
C TYR A 208 -6.46 -2.79 2.18
N ILE A 209 -6.29 -3.84 2.99
CA ILE A 209 -7.43 -4.54 3.59
C ILE A 209 -8.18 -3.57 4.53
N ARG A 210 -7.43 -2.79 5.34
CA ARG A 210 -8.03 -1.72 6.16
C ARG A 210 -8.62 -0.59 5.32
N GLY A 211 -7.97 -0.22 4.22
CA GLY A 211 -8.50 0.75 3.26
C GLY A 211 -9.83 0.31 2.64
N ALA A 212 -10.00 -0.98 2.36
CA ALA A 212 -11.26 -1.55 1.88
C ALA A 212 -12.36 -1.49 2.95
N ALA A 213 -12.04 -1.86 4.21
CA ALA A 213 -12.97 -1.72 5.33
C ALA A 213 -13.43 -0.26 5.50
N GLU A 214 -12.53 0.70 5.38
CA GLU A 214 -12.82 2.13 5.45
C GLU A 214 -13.72 2.59 4.28
N ILE A 215 -13.42 2.17 3.04
CA ILE A 215 -14.24 2.46 1.87
C ILE A 215 -15.67 1.96 2.08
N THR A 216 -15.83 0.71 2.47
CA THR A 216 -17.15 0.09 2.67
C THR A 216 -17.92 0.65 3.87
N SER A 217 -17.23 1.28 4.83
CA SER A 217 -17.87 1.97 5.95
C SER A 217 -18.37 3.38 5.60
N GLN A 218 -17.78 4.01 4.60
CA GLN A 218 -18.11 5.39 4.17
C GLN A 218 -19.21 5.46 3.11
N THR A 219 -19.66 4.35 2.62
CA THR A 219 -20.75 4.26 1.66
C THR A 219 -21.80 3.33 2.18
N THR A 220 -22.94 3.49 1.60
CA THR A 220 -24.13 2.76 2.01
C THR A 220 -24.39 1.60 1.05
N ASP A 221 -23.92 1.66 -0.19
CA ASP A 221 -24.27 0.69 -1.22
C ASP A 221 -23.03 -0.10 -1.71
N PRO A 222 -23.16 -1.36 -2.11
CA PRO A 222 -22.05 -2.15 -2.61
C PRO A 222 -21.58 -1.60 -3.95
N PHE A 223 -20.27 -1.52 -4.13
CA PHE A 223 -19.66 -1.12 -5.39
C PHE A 223 -19.64 -2.26 -6.40
N ASP A 224 -19.75 -1.92 -7.69
CA ASP A 224 -19.49 -2.86 -8.77
C ASP A 224 -17.98 -3.00 -9.04
N TYR A 225 -17.27 -1.88 -9.01
CA TYR A 225 -15.85 -1.83 -9.35
C TYR A 225 -15.06 -0.94 -8.40
N VAL A 226 -13.83 -1.35 -8.11
CA VAL A 226 -12.78 -0.54 -7.48
C VAL A 226 -11.56 -0.52 -8.39
N ILE A 227 -11.16 0.66 -8.88
CA ILE A 227 -10.04 0.80 -9.82
C ILE A 227 -8.84 1.39 -9.09
N THR A 228 -7.66 0.77 -9.24
CA THR A 228 -6.40 1.22 -8.64
C THR A 228 -5.23 1.08 -9.60
N GLY A 229 -4.19 1.88 -9.44
CA GLY A 229 -2.92 1.67 -10.13
C GLY A 229 -2.22 0.40 -9.63
N SER A 230 -1.77 -0.46 -10.55
CA SER A 230 -1.06 -1.70 -10.27
C SER A 230 0.39 -1.62 -10.76
N GLY A 231 1.31 -1.24 -9.86
CA GLY A 231 2.75 -1.19 -10.10
C GLY A 231 3.49 -2.28 -9.31
N SER A 232 3.87 -2.02 -8.04
CA SER A 232 4.47 -3.06 -7.16
C SER A 232 3.51 -4.19 -6.80
N GLY A 233 2.19 -3.97 -6.84
CA GLY A 233 1.16 -4.96 -6.57
C GLY A 233 0.52 -4.88 -5.18
N ALA A 234 1.21 -4.38 -4.15
CA ALA A 234 0.71 -4.41 -2.77
C ALA A 234 -0.65 -3.70 -2.57
N THR A 235 -0.86 -2.52 -3.19
CA THR A 235 -2.16 -1.83 -3.15
C THR A 235 -3.27 -2.69 -3.77
N HIS A 236 -3.01 -3.24 -4.95
CA HIS A 236 -3.98 -4.05 -5.70
C HIS A 236 -4.37 -5.31 -4.90
N LEU A 237 -3.39 -6.08 -4.42
CA LEU A 237 -3.64 -7.28 -3.61
C LEU A 237 -4.41 -6.96 -2.33
N GLY A 238 -4.00 -5.91 -1.61
CA GLY A 238 -4.68 -5.52 -0.38
C GLY A 238 -6.14 -5.09 -0.61
N LEU A 239 -6.43 -4.36 -1.71
CA LEU A 239 -7.80 -4.03 -2.10
C LEU A 239 -8.59 -5.26 -2.54
N ALA A 240 -8.01 -6.15 -3.36
CA ALA A 240 -8.66 -7.38 -3.78
C ALA A 240 -9.06 -8.24 -2.58
N ALA A 241 -8.14 -8.46 -1.64
CA ALA A 241 -8.43 -9.19 -0.41
C ALA A 241 -9.47 -8.48 0.47
N GLY A 242 -9.32 -7.17 0.65
CA GLY A 242 -10.23 -6.40 1.48
C GLY A 242 -11.65 -6.35 0.89
N MET A 243 -11.80 -6.15 -0.42
CA MET A 243 -13.13 -6.19 -1.06
C MET A 243 -13.73 -7.60 -1.01
N LYS A 244 -12.94 -8.65 -1.18
CA LYS A 244 -13.41 -10.03 -1.00
C LYS A 244 -13.95 -10.29 0.42
N ILE A 245 -13.43 -9.61 1.45
CA ILE A 245 -13.92 -9.69 2.84
C ILE A 245 -15.17 -8.83 3.04
N TYR A 246 -15.16 -7.57 2.61
CA TYR A 246 -16.11 -6.54 3.03
C TYR A 246 -17.18 -6.19 1.99
N CYS A 247 -16.90 -6.41 0.71
CA CYS A 247 -17.81 -6.17 -0.41
C CYS A 247 -17.56 -7.17 -1.54
N PRO A 248 -17.88 -8.46 -1.37
CA PRO A 248 -17.52 -9.53 -2.30
C PRO A 248 -18.17 -9.40 -3.69
N SER A 249 -19.15 -8.52 -3.86
CA SER A 249 -19.74 -8.18 -5.17
C SER A 249 -18.83 -7.27 -6.00
N ALA A 250 -17.92 -6.50 -5.37
CA ALA A 250 -17.07 -5.55 -6.05
C ALA A 250 -15.87 -6.24 -6.72
N ARG A 251 -15.61 -5.89 -7.98
CA ARG A 251 -14.41 -6.31 -8.70
C ARG A 251 -13.32 -5.27 -8.55
N VAL A 252 -12.13 -5.70 -8.13
CA VAL A 252 -10.96 -4.81 -8.05
C VAL A 252 -10.15 -4.92 -9.33
N ILE A 253 -10.02 -3.82 -10.07
CA ILE A 253 -9.27 -3.75 -11.33
C ILE A 253 -7.98 -2.97 -11.10
N GLY A 254 -6.85 -3.60 -11.36
CA GLY A 254 -5.53 -2.96 -11.37
C GLY A 254 -5.18 -2.42 -12.76
N SER A 255 -5.17 -1.09 -12.93
CA SER A 255 -4.59 -0.46 -14.11
C SER A 255 -3.08 -0.59 -14.06
N CYS A 256 -2.48 -1.24 -15.04
CA CYS A 256 -1.04 -1.44 -15.12
C CYS A 256 -0.35 -0.08 -15.36
N VAL A 257 0.66 0.25 -14.54
CA VAL A 257 1.35 1.55 -14.59
C VAL A 257 2.85 1.42 -14.86
N ARG A 258 3.37 0.20 -14.98
CA ARG A 258 4.81 -0.04 -15.17
C ARG A 258 5.10 -1.20 -16.14
N ARG A 259 4.29 -2.24 -16.08
CA ARG A 259 4.51 -3.50 -16.81
C ARG A 259 3.28 -3.85 -17.61
N PRO A 260 3.44 -4.48 -18.79
CA PRO A 260 2.32 -5.07 -19.53
C PRO A 260 1.57 -6.10 -18.66
N LYS A 261 0.30 -6.30 -18.95
CA LYS A 261 -0.62 -7.18 -18.21
C LYS A 261 -0.04 -8.55 -17.89
N ALA A 262 0.61 -9.20 -18.87
CA ALA A 262 1.19 -10.53 -18.67
C ALA A 262 2.30 -10.54 -17.60
N ALA A 263 3.21 -9.56 -17.64
CA ALA A 263 4.29 -9.44 -16.67
C ALA A 263 3.75 -9.02 -15.29
N GLN A 264 2.75 -8.13 -15.25
CA GLN A 264 2.12 -7.74 -13.99
C GLN A 264 1.33 -8.90 -13.36
N ALA A 265 0.66 -9.73 -14.17
CA ALA A 265 -0.03 -10.93 -13.70
C ALA A 265 0.95 -11.95 -13.09
N SER A 266 2.10 -12.17 -13.75
CA SER A 266 3.16 -13.05 -13.22
C SER A 266 3.65 -12.58 -11.85
N ARG A 267 3.94 -11.27 -11.72
CA ARG A 267 4.34 -10.66 -10.44
C ARG A 267 3.27 -10.85 -9.35
N LEU A 268 2.01 -10.56 -9.66
CA LEU A 268 0.92 -10.69 -8.69
C LEU A 268 0.70 -12.14 -8.27
N ARG A 269 0.89 -13.12 -9.17
CA ARG A 269 0.83 -14.55 -8.84
C ARG A 269 1.86 -14.93 -7.77
N HIS A 270 3.12 -14.49 -7.90
CA HIS A 270 4.15 -14.72 -6.89
C HIS A 270 3.79 -14.05 -5.55
N LEU A 271 3.37 -12.80 -5.59
CA LEU A 271 2.97 -12.06 -4.39
C LEU A 271 1.73 -12.65 -3.70
N THR A 272 0.77 -13.20 -4.45
CA THR A 272 -0.47 -13.78 -3.91
C THR A 272 -0.16 -14.96 -2.99
N GLY A 273 0.75 -15.85 -3.35
CA GLY A 273 1.14 -16.98 -2.51
C GLY A 273 1.70 -16.55 -1.16
N SER A 274 2.67 -15.62 -1.16
CA SER A 274 3.27 -15.10 0.06
C SER A 274 2.29 -14.23 0.88
N PHE A 275 1.39 -13.51 0.21
CA PHE A 275 0.33 -12.75 0.85
C PHE A 275 -0.71 -13.63 1.54
N ASN A 276 -1.19 -14.69 0.88
CA ASN A 276 -2.11 -15.65 1.45
C ASN A 276 -1.52 -16.33 2.70
N THR A 277 -0.23 -16.66 2.66
CA THR A 277 0.49 -17.15 3.84
C THR A 277 0.53 -16.11 4.97
N LEU A 278 0.80 -14.85 4.64
CA LEU A 278 0.87 -13.75 5.60
C LEU A 278 -0.45 -13.53 6.36
N ILE A 279 -1.59 -13.70 5.69
CA ILE A 279 -2.93 -13.56 6.31
C ILE A 279 -3.45 -14.85 6.94
N GLY A 280 -2.64 -15.92 6.95
CA GLY A 280 -3.00 -17.21 7.55
C GLY A 280 -4.06 -18.02 6.77
N CYS A 281 -4.23 -17.74 5.47
CA CYS A 281 -5.22 -18.41 4.63
C CYS A 281 -4.63 -18.69 3.23
N PRO A 282 -3.99 -19.87 3.02
CA PRO A 282 -3.21 -20.19 1.80
C PRO A 282 -3.97 -20.06 0.48
N ASP A 283 -5.28 -20.28 0.47
CA ASP A 283 -6.11 -20.28 -0.75
C ASP A 283 -7.11 -19.10 -0.78
N PHE A 284 -6.82 -18.00 -0.05
CA PHE A 284 -7.78 -16.90 0.06
C PHE A 284 -7.94 -16.11 -1.24
N LEU A 285 -6.84 -15.64 -1.83
CA LEU A 285 -6.85 -15.05 -3.17
C LEU A 285 -6.34 -16.06 -4.19
N SER A 286 -7.00 -16.10 -5.33
CA SER A 286 -6.62 -16.87 -6.52
C SER A 286 -6.35 -15.95 -7.71
N GLU A 287 -5.97 -16.51 -8.86
CA GLU A 287 -5.81 -15.73 -10.10
C GLU A 287 -7.12 -15.11 -10.57
N ASP A 288 -8.26 -15.74 -10.26
CA ASP A 288 -9.59 -15.24 -10.63
C ASP A 288 -9.99 -13.97 -9.86
N ASP A 289 -9.34 -13.69 -8.74
CA ASP A 289 -9.54 -12.47 -7.96
C ASP A 289 -8.68 -11.29 -8.48
N ILE A 290 -7.76 -11.53 -9.43
CA ILE A 290 -6.80 -10.56 -9.93
C ILE A 290 -7.15 -10.08 -11.33
N HIS A 291 -7.81 -8.94 -11.41
CA HIS A 291 -8.20 -8.34 -12.69
C HIS A 291 -7.23 -7.22 -13.06
N LEU A 292 -6.68 -7.28 -14.28
CA LEU A 292 -5.70 -6.33 -14.79
C LEU A 292 -6.15 -5.73 -16.12
N TRP A 293 -5.83 -4.44 -16.29
CA TRP A 293 -6.05 -3.67 -17.50
C TRP A 293 -4.77 -2.88 -17.85
N ASP A 294 -4.32 -2.91 -19.11
CA ASP A 294 -3.07 -2.30 -19.56
C ASP A 294 -3.21 -1.44 -20.83
N ASP A 295 -4.43 -1.20 -21.33
CA ASP A 295 -4.66 -0.37 -22.51
C ASP A 295 -4.23 1.10 -22.35
N ALA A 296 -3.99 1.55 -21.12
CA ALA A 296 -3.46 2.88 -20.81
C ALA A 296 -2.01 2.85 -20.27
N LEU A 297 -1.27 1.75 -20.51
CA LEU A 297 0.15 1.68 -20.18
C LEU A 297 0.94 2.55 -21.18
N ALA A 298 1.69 3.54 -20.65
CA ALA A 298 2.52 4.47 -21.43
C ALA A 298 3.97 4.01 -21.55
#